data_7fc180c2f53dc291a765b2d125cba861
#
_entry.id   7fc180c2f53dc291a765b2d125cba861
#
_cell.length_a   1.000
_cell.length_b   1.000
_cell.length_c   1.000
_cell.angle_alpha   90.00
_cell.angle_beta   90.00
_cell.angle_gamma   90.00
#
_symmetry.space_group_name_H-M   'P 1'
#
loop_
_entity.id
_entity.type
_entity.pdbx_description
1 polymer ?
#
loop_
_entity_poly.entity_id
_entity_poly.type
_entity_poly.pdbx_seq_one_letter_code
_entity_poly.pdbx_strand_id
1 'polypeptide(L)'
;MRYTETQMTSELLDQPRFTGEPTKIFICSTPRSGSYMLCRYMINAGLGVPHEYFNPLMMREIAPRLGLGKSIAGLRWRCRSLRDRLPFGKADRTAEVNFLAKYVTALMPRRCQRGIFAAKIHFDQYITVLDNPVGRKLLDGGYFIHLFREDLLKQAVSAYFAYVTGRWGFDDAVTTPPAAQADLFDSRGIDQTVENLANDDREWRLFMARNGLSAISISYEQLCNDPVGVVAAIAQRIGIDPGGLRHGYSEAGMPSESDSPLPSKSEVARRYLASARILQGAGAAEARALGSLLSAAP
;
A
#
# COMPACT_ATOMS: atom_id res chain seq x y z
N MET A 1 17.56 7.34 -9.03
CA MET A 1 16.90 8.63 -8.76
C MET A 1 15.82 8.41 -7.71
N ARG A 2 15.71 9.27 -6.69
CA ARG A 2 14.67 9.18 -5.66
C ARG A 2 13.52 10.09 -6.04
N TYR A 3 12.29 9.55 -6.15
CA TYR A 3 11.09 10.33 -6.40
C TYR A 3 10.33 10.52 -5.09
N THR A 4 9.90 11.74 -4.77
CA THR A 4 8.95 12.02 -3.69
C THR A 4 7.54 11.59 -4.11
N GLU A 5 6.60 11.46 -3.17
CA GLU A 5 5.21 11.15 -3.51
C GLU A 5 4.60 12.19 -4.45
N THR A 6 4.85 13.47 -4.20
CA THR A 6 4.42 14.58 -5.05
C THR A 6 4.98 14.47 -6.48
N GLN A 7 6.25 14.05 -6.61
CA GLN A 7 6.84 13.84 -7.94
C GLN A 7 6.22 12.65 -8.66
N MET A 8 5.80 11.60 -7.93
CA MET A 8 5.15 10.44 -8.52
C MET A 8 3.76 10.74 -9.10
N THR A 9 3.06 11.74 -8.57
CA THR A 9 1.79 12.24 -9.14
C THR A 9 2.00 13.26 -10.25
N SER A 10 3.16 13.91 -10.31
CA SER A 10 3.46 15.00 -11.24
C SER A 10 3.61 14.55 -12.69
N GLU A 11 3.66 15.52 -13.62
CA GLU A 11 3.93 15.29 -15.05
C GLU A 11 5.35 14.77 -15.32
N LEU A 12 6.27 14.92 -14.36
CA LEU A 12 7.66 14.47 -14.46
C LEU A 12 7.79 12.99 -14.86
N LEU A 13 6.81 12.17 -14.46
CA LEU A 13 6.79 10.74 -14.75
C LEU A 13 5.79 10.36 -15.84
N ASP A 14 5.17 11.33 -16.51
CA ASP A 14 4.34 11.06 -17.69
C ASP A 14 5.21 10.54 -18.83
N GLN A 15 4.76 9.49 -19.47
CA GLN A 15 5.43 8.84 -20.58
C GLN A 15 4.81 9.32 -21.91
N PRO A 16 5.53 9.20 -23.04
CA PRO A 16 4.92 9.31 -24.35
C PRO A 16 3.69 8.41 -24.45
N ARG A 17 2.62 8.90 -25.07
CA ARG A 17 1.35 8.18 -25.11
C ARG A 17 1.53 6.81 -25.74
N PHE A 18 1.30 5.78 -24.95
CA PHE A 18 1.32 4.40 -25.41
C PHE A 18 0.00 4.05 -26.11
N THR A 19 0.07 3.40 -27.28
CA THR A 19 -1.11 3.09 -28.12
C THR A 19 -1.41 1.60 -28.20
N GLY A 20 -0.54 0.75 -27.65
CA GLY A 20 -0.73 -0.72 -27.61
C GLY A 20 -1.52 -1.18 -26.40
N GLU A 21 -1.72 -2.50 -26.31
CA GLU A 21 -2.24 -3.14 -25.10
C GLU A 21 -1.09 -3.28 -24.08
N PRO A 22 -1.18 -2.67 -22.89
CA PRO A 22 -0.09 -2.73 -21.94
C PRO A 22 -0.08 -4.03 -21.15
N THR A 23 1.12 -4.49 -20.79
CA THR A 23 1.28 -5.41 -19.67
C THR A 23 0.88 -4.70 -18.39
N LYS A 24 -0.03 -5.27 -17.60
CA LYS A 24 -0.57 -4.65 -16.38
C LYS A 24 0.00 -5.30 -15.14
N ILE A 25 0.50 -4.50 -14.19
CA ILE A 25 1.03 -4.96 -12.90
C ILE A 25 0.28 -4.24 -11.78
N PHE A 26 -0.22 -5.00 -10.81
CA PHE A 26 -0.95 -4.48 -9.66
C PHE A 26 -0.25 -4.87 -8.36
N ILE A 27 0.26 -3.87 -7.62
CA ILE A 27 0.85 -4.05 -6.30
C ILE A 27 -0.27 -3.94 -5.27
N CYS A 28 -0.75 -5.08 -4.80
CA CYS A 28 -1.74 -5.21 -3.75
C CYS A 28 -1.04 -5.15 -2.40
N SER A 29 -1.29 -4.12 -1.62
CA SER A 29 -0.54 -3.87 -0.39
C SER A 29 -1.41 -3.22 0.69
N THR A 30 -0.88 -3.16 1.89
CA THR A 30 -1.41 -2.36 2.99
C THR A 30 -0.52 -1.15 3.25
N PRO A 31 -1.00 -0.09 3.90
CA PRO A 31 -0.18 1.06 4.26
C PRO A 31 1.09 0.65 5.02
N ARG A 32 2.21 1.34 4.76
CA ARG A 32 3.51 1.13 5.44
C ARG A 32 4.17 -0.24 5.24
N SER A 33 3.76 -0.99 4.24
CA SER A 33 4.41 -2.26 3.82
C SER A 33 5.64 -2.08 2.92
N GLY A 34 6.16 -0.87 2.74
CA GLY A 34 7.28 -0.59 1.83
C GLY A 34 6.88 -0.43 0.37
N SER A 35 5.59 -0.27 0.08
CA SER A 35 5.06 -0.21 -1.28
C SER A 35 5.62 0.95 -2.12
N TYR A 36 5.88 2.12 -1.53
CA TYR A 36 6.57 3.21 -2.24
C TYR A 36 8.03 2.90 -2.55
N MET A 37 8.71 2.16 -1.68
CA MET A 37 10.05 1.65 -1.94
C MET A 37 10.05 0.77 -3.20
N LEU A 38 9.16 -0.22 -3.24
CA LEU A 38 8.99 -1.08 -4.43
C LEU A 38 8.66 -0.27 -5.68
N CYS A 39 7.73 0.69 -5.59
CA CYS A 39 7.37 1.56 -6.71
C CYS A 39 8.60 2.28 -7.29
N ARG A 40 9.47 2.84 -6.44
CA ARG A 40 10.69 3.53 -6.88
C ARG A 40 11.66 2.60 -7.59
N TYR A 41 11.87 1.39 -7.06
CA TYR A 41 12.72 0.40 -7.71
C TYR A 41 12.15 -0.01 -9.08
N MET A 42 10.84 -0.25 -9.19
CA MET A 42 10.19 -0.58 -10.45
C MET A 42 10.32 0.55 -11.48
N ILE A 43 10.08 1.82 -11.09
CA ILE A 43 10.25 2.98 -11.99
C ILE A 43 11.68 3.04 -12.53
N ASN A 44 12.68 2.89 -11.67
CA ASN A 44 14.08 2.96 -12.08
C ASN A 44 14.47 1.78 -12.97
N ALA A 45 13.92 0.60 -12.74
CA ALA A 45 14.13 -0.58 -13.56
C ALA A 45 13.39 -0.53 -14.92
N GLY A 46 12.45 0.39 -15.09
CA GLY A 46 11.64 0.48 -16.30
C GLY A 46 10.45 -0.46 -16.32
N LEU A 47 9.97 -0.89 -15.15
CA LEU A 47 8.82 -1.79 -14.97
C LEU A 47 7.51 -1.03 -14.69
N GLY A 48 7.26 0.02 -15.44
CA GLY A 48 6.08 0.88 -15.29
C GLY A 48 6.32 2.02 -14.29
N VAL A 49 5.28 2.82 -14.09
CA VAL A 49 5.26 3.95 -13.14
C VAL A 49 4.18 3.68 -12.09
N PRO A 50 4.38 2.74 -11.17
CA PRO A 50 3.36 2.42 -10.18
C PRO A 50 3.17 3.55 -9.18
N HIS A 51 1.88 3.87 -8.90
CA HIS A 51 1.47 4.82 -7.87
C HIS A 51 0.02 4.51 -7.42
N GLU A 52 -0.45 5.17 -6.38
CA GLU A 52 -1.83 5.04 -5.87
C GLU A 52 -2.86 5.74 -6.77
N TYR A 53 -2.90 5.40 -8.03
CA TYR A 53 -3.81 6.03 -9.01
C TYR A 53 -5.28 5.94 -8.65
N PHE A 54 -5.66 4.96 -7.83
CA PHE A 54 -7.04 4.68 -7.42
C PHE A 54 -7.33 5.12 -5.98
N ASN A 55 -6.41 5.85 -5.35
CA ASN A 55 -6.69 6.61 -4.14
C ASN A 55 -7.54 7.84 -4.51
N PRO A 56 -8.74 8.03 -3.92
CA PRO A 56 -9.61 9.17 -4.25
C PRO A 56 -8.94 10.54 -4.12
N LEU A 57 -7.99 10.71 -3.19
CA LEU A 57 -7.24 11.96 -3.05
C LEU A 57 -6.29 12.16 -4.24
N MET A 58 -5.53 11.13 -4.60
CA MET A 58 -4.62 11.19 -5.77
C MET A 58 -5.39 11.35 -7.08
N MET A 59 -6.56 10.72 -7.20
CA MET A 59 -7.42 10.91 -8.38
C MET A 59 -7.84 12.37 -8.55
N ARG A 60 -8.12 13.08 -7.45
CA ARG A 60 -8.46 14.52 -7.49
C ARG A 60 -7.31 15.39 -7.96
N GLU A 61 -6.08 15.01 -7.66
CA GLU A 61 -4.88 15.72 -8.13
C GLU A 61 -4.56 15.42 -9.60
N ILE A 62 -4.75 14.16 -10.02
CA ILE A 62 -4.37 13.71 -11.36
C ILE A 62 -5.44 14.04 -12.40
N ALA A 63 -6.74 13.93 -12.08
CA ALA A 63 -7.84 14.09 -13.03
C ALA A 63 -7.87 15.45 -13.74
N PRO A 64 -7.56 16.60 -13.12
CA PRO A 64 -7.49 17.87 -13.82
C PRO A 64 -6.47 17.88 -14.98
N ARG A 65 -5.31 17.27 -14.79
CA ARG A 65 -4.26 17.16 -15.82
C ARG A 65 -4.67 16.25 -16.99
N LEU A 66 -5.57 15.32 -16.72
CA LEU A 66 -6.18 14.45 -17.74
C LEU A 66 -7.38 15.09 -18.44
N GLY A 67 -7.69 16.35 -18.16
CA GLY A 67 -8.86 17.04 -18.70
C GLY A 67 -10.17 16.65 -18.02
N LEU A 68 -10.15 15.99 -16.88
CA LEU A 68 -11.30 15.42 -16.17
C LEU A 68 -11.68 16.18 -14.89
N GLY A 69 -11.10 17.35 -14.63
CA GLY A 69 -11.28 18.08 -13.38
C GLY A 69 -12.74 18.42 -13.04
N LYS A 70 -13.53 18.82 -14.04
CA LYS A 70 -14.97 19.10 -13.83
C LYS A 70 -15.78 17.84 -13.51
N SER A 71 -15.38 16.70 -14.05
CA SER A 71 -16.09 15.43 -13.88
C SER A 71 -15.89 14.83 -12.48
N ILE A 72 -14.80 15.17 -11.77
CA ILE A 72 -14.50 14.64 -10.43
C ILE A 72 -15.15 15.45 -9.31
N ALA A 73 -15.54 16.72 -9.56
CA ALA A 73 -16.00 17.63 -8.53
C ALA A 73 -17.28 17.18 -7.79
N GLY A 74 -18.12 16.36 -8.44
CA GLY A 74 -19.37 15.84 -7.86
C GLY A 74 -19.29 14.43 -7.28
N LEU A 75 -18.13 13.76 -7.39
CA LEU A 75 -18.00 12.36 -7.00
C LEU A 75 -17.84 12.22 -5.48
N ARG A 76 -18.64 11.36 -4.89
CA ARG A 76 -18.67 11.08 -3.45
C ARG A 76 -18.02 9.73 -3.14
N TRP A 77 -16.75 9.54 -3.49
CA TRP A 77 -16.02 8.39 -2.98
C TRP A 77 -15.78 8.59 -1.48
N ARG A 78 -16.58 7.91 -0.68
CA ARG A 78 -16.32 7.78 0.75
C ARG A 78 -15.29 6.68 0.92
N CYS A 79 -14.14 6.97 1.53
CA CYS A 79 -13.28 5.94 2.07
C CYS A 79 -14.13 5.15 3.08
N ARG A 80 -14.53 3.95 2.72
CA ARG A 80 -15.24 3.05 3.64
C ARG A 80 -14.17 2.43 4.54
N SER A 81 -14.21 2.78 5.81
CA SER A 81 -13.57 1.93 6.79
C SER A 81 -14.25 0.55 6.75
N LEU A 82 -13.51 -0.51 7.11
CA LEU A 82 -14.07 -1.87 7.19
C LEU A 82 -15.35 -1.96 8.04
N ARG A 83 -15.58 -1.03 8.97
CA ARG A 83 -16.81 -0.91 9.78
C ARG A 83 -18.06 -0.50 8.99
N ASP A 84 -17.89 0.15 7.85
CA ASP A 84 -19.01 0.64 7.02
C ASP A 84 -19.52 -0.41 6.01
N ARG A 85 -19.19 -1.68 6.19
CA ARG A 85 -19.63 -2.80 5.34
C ARG A 85 -21.09 -3.21 5.54
N LEU A 86 -21.88 -2.44 6.27
CA LEU A 86 -23.31 -2.65 6.30
C LEU A 86 -23.88 -2.48 4.88
N PRO A 87 -24.83 -3.34 4.47
CA PRO A 87 -25.49 -3.27 3.18
C PRO A 87 -26.38 -2.02 3.14
N PHE A 88 -25.78 -0.84 3.02
CA PHE A 88 -26.51 0.34 2.61
C PHE A 88 -27.03 0.09 1.20
N GLY A 89 -28.31 0.38 0.99
CA GLY A 89 -28.99 0.18 -0.27
C GLY A 89 -28.14 0.67 -1.43
N LYS A 90 -28.28 0.03 -2.58
CA LYS A 90 -27.51 0.27 -3.82
C LYS A 90 -27.59 1.77 -4.17
N ALA A 91 -26.70 2.57 -3.62
CA ALA A 91 -26.54 3.94 -4.08
C ALA A 91 -26.17 3.87 -5.58
N ASP A 92 -26.83 4.69 -6.38
CA ASP A 92 -26.50 4.78 -7.80
C ASP A 92 -25.03 5.26 -7.94
N ARG A 93 -24.15 4.38 -8.38
CA ARG A 93 -22.73 4.61 -8.59
C ARG A 93 -22.39 4.83 -10.07
N THR A 94 -23.39 5.06 -10.90
CA THR A 94 -23.20 5.20 -12.37
C THR A 94 -22.24 6.32 -12.69
N ALA A 95 -22.31 7.45 -11.96
CA ALA A 95 -21.42 8.59 -12.17
C ALA A 95 -19.96 8.25 -11.87
N GLU A 96 -19.71 7.55 -10.74
CA GLU A 96 -18.39 7.10 -10.34
C GLU A 96 -17.80 6.09 -11.34
N VAL A 97 -18.59 5.12 -11.77
CA VAL A 97 -18.17 4.10 -12.74
C VAL A 97 -17.84 4.74 -14.10
N ASN A 98 -18.69 5.65 -14.57
CA ASN A 98 -18.45 6.39 -15.83
C ASN A 98 -17.20 7.27 -15.74
N PHE A 99 -16.99 7.94 -14.59
CA PHE A 99 -15.78 8.70 -14.38
C PHE A 99 -14.55 7.78 -14.36
N LEU A 100 -14.59 6.66 -13.65
CA LEU A 100 -13.49 5.70 -13.59
C LEU A 100 -13.12 5.21 -14.99
N ALA A 101 -14.09 4.91 -15.85
CA ALA A 101 -13.83 4.50 -17.24
C ALA A 101 -13.05 5.57 -18.02
N LYS A 102 -13.48 6.84 -17.94
CA LYS A 102 -12.78 7.97 -18.56
C LYS A 102 -11.38 8.17 -17.97
N TYR A 103 -11.27 8.08 -16.65
CA TYR A 103 -10.02 8.25 -15.92
C TYR A 103 -8.97 7.20 -16.32
N VAL A 104 -9.34 5.91 -16.32
CA VAL A 104 -8.45 4.82 -16.74
C VAL A 104 -8.01 4.98 -18.19
N THR A 105 -8.95 5.32 -19.08
CA THR A 105 -8.65 5.53 -20.52
C THR A 105 -7.67 6.69 -20.75
N ALA A 106 -7.75 7.74 -19.94
CA ALA A 106 -6.86 8.91 -20.07
C ALA A 106 -5.50 8.70 -19.36
N LEU A 107 -5.51 8.00 -18.21
CA LEU A 107 -4.34 7.79 -17.38
C LEU A 107 -3.40 6.73 -17.95
N MET A 108 -3.93 5.57 -18.28
CA MET A 108 -3.13 4.38 -18.59
C MET A 108 -2.12 4.62 -19.71
N PRO A 109 -2.50 5.25 -20.87
CA PRO A 109 -1.54 5.53 -21.93
C PRO A 109 -0.38 6.46 -21.54
N ARG A 110 -0.58 7.32 -20.55
CA ARG A 110 0.43 8.30 -20.08
C ARG A 110 1.32 7.76 -18.97
N ARG A 111 0.93 6.63 -18.36
CA ARG A 111 1.68 6.00 -17.26
C ARG A 111 2.24 4.64 -17.64
N CYS A 112 2.22 4.30 -18.93
CA CYS A 112 2.88 3.13 -19.47
C CYS A 112 4.36 3.44 -19.75
N GLN A 113 5.26 2.82 -19.00
CA GLN A 113 6.68 2.86 -19.25
C GLN A 113 7.09 1.57 -19.95
N ARG A 114 7.68 1.66 -21.13
CA ARG A 114 8.11 0.48 -21.93
C ARG A 114 6.96 -0.52 -22.19
N GLY A 115 5.73 -0.03 -22.36
CA GLY A 115 4.56 -0.88 -22.56
C GLY A 115 3.99 -1.50 -21.30
N ILE A 116 4.47 -1.10 -20.11
CA ILE A 116 4.02 -1.62 -18.81
C ILE A 116 3.23 -0.53 -18.09
N PHE A 117 1.99 -0.80 -17.77
CA PHE A 117 1.19 -0.03 -16.81
C PHE A 117 1.26 -0.71 -15.44
N ALA A 118 1.70 0.01 -14.43
CA ALA A 118 1.75 -0.50 -13.08
C ALA A 118 0.97 0.41 -12.13
N ALA A 119 0.24 -0.16 -11.16
CA ALA A 119 -0.48 0.58 -10.13
C ALA A 119 -0.29 -0.07 -8.77
N LYS A 120 -0.21 0.76 -7.73
CA LYS A 120 -0.25 0.35 -6.33
C LYS A 120 -1.68 0.57 -5.81
N ILE A 121 -2.22 -0.43 -5.12
CA ILE A 121 -3.61 -0.45 -4.67
C ILE A 121 -3.65 -0.95 -3.23
N HIS A 122 -4.27 -0.18 -2.33
CA HIS A 122 -4.66 -0.63 -1.00
C HIS A 122 -6.07 -1.23 -1.04
N PHE A 123 -6.41 -2.10 -0.09
CA PHE A 123 -7.67 -2.83 -0.16
C PHE A 123 -8.90 -1.92 -0.04
N ASP A 124 -8.83 -0.86 0.76
CA ASP A 124 -9.86 0.18 0.85
C ASP A 124 -10.09 0.90 -0.49
N GLN A 125 -9.02 1.14 -1.25
CA GLN A 125 -9.10 1.73 -2.60
C GLN A 125 -9.76 0.78 -3.58
N TYR A 126 -9.44 -0.53 -3.49
CA TYR A 126 -10.11 -1.55 -4.30
C TYR A 126 -11.62 -1.55 -4.06
N ILE A 127 -12.08 -1.70 -2.83
CA ILE A 127 -13.51 -1.77 -2.52
C ILE A 127 -14.25 -0.45 -2.79
N THR A 128 -13.55 0.68 -2.68
CA THR A 128 -14.15 2.01 -2.88
C THR A 128 -14.26 2.37 -4.35
N VAL A 129 -13.21 2.10 -5.14
CA VAL A 129 -13.07 2.61 -6.50
C VAL A 129 -13.15 1.51 -7.55
N LEU A 130 -12.56 0.33 -7.31
CA LEU A 130 -12.35 -0.70 -8.32
C LEU A 130 -13.35 -1.87 -8.24
N ASP A 131 -14.11 -2.03 -7.16
CA ASP A 131 -15.11 -3.10 -7.05
C ASP A 131 -16.37 -2.78 -7.88
N ASN A 132 -16.19 -2.78 -9.20
CA ASN A 132 -17.22 -2.54 -10.22
C ASN A 132 -16.76 -3.12 -11.57
N PRO A 133 -17.65 -3.14 -12.62
CA PRO A 133 -17.29 -3.73 -13.91
C PRO A 133 -16.06 -3.11 -14.60
N VAL A 134 -15.84 -1.79 -14.47
CA VAL A 134 -14.68 -1.10 -15.05
C VAL A 134 -13.39 -1.52 -14.34
N GLY A 135 -13.41 -1.57 -13.00
CA GLY A 135 -12.26 -2.02 -12.22
C GLY A 135 -11.94 -3.49 -12.49
N ARG A 136 -12.95 -4.36 -12.57
CA ARG A 136 -12.75 -5.77 -12.95
C ARG A 136 -12.09 -5.91 -14.32
N LYS A 137 -12.56 -5.16 -15.31
CA LYS A 137 -11.97 -5.15 -16.67
C LYS A 137 -10.52 -4.62 -16.65
N LEU A 138 -10.23 -3.62 -15.81
CA LEU A 138 -8.87 -3.11 -15.64
C LEU A 138 -7.94 -4.18 -15.08
N LEU A 139 -8.37 -4.90 -14.05
CA LEU A 139 -7.58 -5.91 -13.35
C LEU A 139 -7.42 -7.21 -14.14
N ASP A 140 -8.34 -7.48 -15.06
CA ASP A 140 -8.34 -8.70 -15.88
C ASP A 140 -7.06 -8.85 -16.70
N GLY A 141 -6.48 -10.04 -16.71
CA GLY A 141 -5.20 -10.34 -17.38
C GLY A 141 -3.99 -9.62 -16.78
N GLY A 142 -4.10 -9.03 -15.59
CA GLY A 142 -2.99 -8.39 -14.89
C GLY A 142 -2.12 -9.35 -14.10
N TYR A 143 -0.87 -8.96 -13.88
CA TYR A 143 0.04 -9.62 -12.94
C TYR A 143 -0.11 -8.98 -11.57
N PHE A 144 -0.21 -9.81 -10.52
CA PHE A 144 -0.45 -9.36 -9.17
C PHE A 144 0.78 -9.59 -8.29
N ILE A 145 1.11 -8.58 -7.50
CA ILE A 145 2.13 -8.63 -6.46
C ILE A 145 1.42 -8.40 -5.14
N HIS A 146 1.52 -9.35 -4.20
CA HIS A 146 1.07 -9.18 -2.84
C HIS A 146 2.26 -8.75 -1.99
N LEU A 147 2.28 -7.48 -1.61
CA LEU A 147 3.33 -6.90 -0.78
C LEU A 147 2.82 -6.72 0.64
N PHE A 148 3.42 -7.41 1.59
CA PHE A 148 3.06 -7.41 3.00
C PHE A 148 4.27 -7.13 3.89
N ARG A 149 4.06 -6.97 5.17
CA ARG A 149 5.13 -6.81 6.17
C ARG A 149 4.99 -7.89 7.23
N GLU A 150 6.10 -8.58 7.55
CA GLU A 150 6.13 -9.65 8.53
C GLU A 150 5.92 -9.11 9.95
N ASP A 151 6.60 -8.00 10.29
CA ASP A 151 6.44 -7.32 11.58
C ASP A 151 5.22 -6.38 11.55
N LEU A 152 4.04 -6.97 11.80
CA LEU A 152 2.77 -6.25 11.81
C LEU A 152 2.72 -5.13 12.86
N LEU A 153 3.35 -5.34 14.04
CA LEU A 153 3.35 -4.31 15.08
C LEU A 153 4.17 -3.08 14.67
N LYS A 154 5.37 -3.27 14.12
CA LYS A 154 6.16 -2.15 13.59
C LYS A 154 5.45 -1.46 12.43
N GLN A 155 4.75 -2.23 11.60
CA GLN A 155 3.92 -1.65 10.53
C GLN A 155 2.81 -0.79 11.11
N ALA A 156 2.06 -1.30 12.10
CA ALA A 156 0.95 -0.61 12.74
C ALA A 156 1.39 0.66 13.45
N VAL A 157 2.47 0.62 14.21
CA VAL A 157 3.06 1.83 14.83
C VAL A 157 3.42 2.84 13.75
N SER A 158 4.07 2.42 12.65
CA SER A 158 4.41 3.33 11.55
C SER A 158 3.18 3.92 10.85
N ALA A 159 2.09 3.15 10.70
CA ALA A 159 0.85 3.61 10.11
C ALA A 159 0.10 4.55 11.06
N TYR A 160 0.01 4.20 12.33
CA TYR A 160 -0.58 5.03 13.38
C TYR A 160 0.08 6.43 13.41
N PHE A 161 1.41 6.48 13.43
CA PHE A 161 2.13 7.76 13.34
C PHE A 161 1.80 8.54 12.08
N ALA A 162 1.71 7.89 10.93
CA ALA A 162 1.34 8.57 9.69
C ALA A 162 -0.07 9.15 9.74
N TYR A 163 -1.03 8.44 10.35
CA TYR A 163 -2.40 8.94 10.55
C TYR A 163 -2.47 10.13 11.50
N VAL A 164 -1.76 10.07 12.63
CA VAL A 164 -1.83 11.12 13.66
C VAL A 164 -1.07 12.39 13.26
N THR A 165 0.05 12.23 12.54
CA THR A 165 0.92 13.35 12.16
C THR A 165 0.67 13.89 10.76
N GLY A 166 -0.09 13.17 9.91
CA GLY A 166 -0.24 13.46 8.49
C GLY A 166 1.02 13.18 7.66
N ARG A 167 2.08 12.64 8.26
CA ARG A 167 3.36 12.38 7.59
C ARG A 167 3.42 10.98 7.01
N TRP A 168 3.13 10.84 5.73
CA TRP A 168 3.15 9.57 5.02
C TRP A 168 4.50 9.26 4.37
N GLY A 169 5.18 10.28 3.86
CA GLY A 169 6.52 10.22 3.28
C GLY A 169 7.60 10.82 4.18
N PHE A 170 8.86 10.58 3.85
CA PHE A 170 9.99 11.19 4.58
C PHE A 170 10.07 12.71 4.37
N ASP A 171 9.63 13.17 3.20
CA ASP A 171 9.70 14.58 2.81
C ASP A 171 8.44 15.36 3.19
N ASP A 172 7.43 14.70 3.81
CA ASP A 172 6.20 15.34 4.20
C ASP A 172 6.40 16.21 5.44
N ALA A 173 5.79 17.39 5.44
CA ALA A 173 5.72 18.23 6.63
C ALA A 173 4.88 17.56 7.72
N VAL A 174 5.28 17.71 8.97
CA VAL A 174 4.45 17.30 10.11
C VAL A 174 3.35 18.32 10.29
N THR A 175 2.09 17.90 10.13
CA THR A 175 0.91 18.78 10.24
C THR A 175 0.40 18.91 11.67
N THR A 176 0.83 18.00 12.57
CA THR A 176 0.43 18.02 13.99
C THR A 176 1.20 19.10 14.76
N PRO A 177 0.54 19.96 15.54
CA PRO A 177 1.20 20.97 16.36
C PRO A 177 2.24 20.35 17.32
N PRO A 178 3.38 21.03 17.59
CA PRO A 178 4.43 20.51 18.47
C PRO A 178 3.96 20.09 19.87
N ALA A 179 3.00 20.82 20.44
CA ALA A 179 2.42 20.49 21.74
C ALA A 179 1.64 19.16 21.76
N ALA A 180 1.05 18.77 20.62
CA ALA A 180 0.34 17.48 20.47
C ALA A 180 1.29 16.34 20.12
N GLN A 181 2.55 16.61 19.81
CA GLN A 181 3.57 15.59 19.49
C GLN A 181 4.21 14.99 20.75
N ALA A 182 4.08 15.64 21.92
CA ALA A 182 4.76 15.25 23.14
C ALA A 182 4.31 13.88 23.70
N ASP A 183 3.06 13.47 23.47
CA ASP A 183 2.57 12.13 23.82
C ASP A 183 1.65 11.58 22.72
N LEU A 184 2.26 11.05 21.67
CA LEU A 184 1.56 10.38 20.55
C LEU A 184 1.24 8.92 20.88
N PHE A 185 1.48 8.46 22.10
CA PHE A 185 1.21 7.08 22.47
C PHE A 185 -0.28 6.90 22.80
N ASP A 186 -0.97 6.12 21.97
CA ASP A 186 -2.33 5.64 22.23
C ASP A 186 -2.40 4.14 21.91
N SER A 187 -2.46 3.32 22.95
CA SER A 187 -2.53 1.86 22.77
C SER A 187 -3.75 1.42 22.00
N ARG A 188 -4.91 2.05 22.20
CA ARG A 188 -6.16 1.71 21.47
C ARG A 188 -6.09 2.09 20.00
N GLY A 189 -5.49 3.24 19.68
CA GLY A 189 -5.24 3.65 18.30
C GLY A 189 -4.28 2.70 17.58
N ILE A 190 -3.27 2.21 18.28
CA ILE A 190 -2.35 1.19 17.76
C ILE A 190 -3.07 -0.15 17.58
N ASP A 191 -3.86 -0.63 18.56
CA ASP A 191 -4.67 -1.85 18.45
C ASP A 191 -5.58 -1.80 17.23
N GLN A 192 -6.34 -0.72 17.07
CA GLN A 192 -7.21 -0.54 15.91
C GLN A 192 -6.44 -0.55 14.59
N THR A 193 -5.22 0.00 14.58
CA THR A 193 -4.36 0.01 13.40
C THR A 193 -3.85 -1.39 13.08
N VAL A 194 -3.46 -2.19 14.08
CA VAL A 194 -3.10 -3.61 13.93
C VAL A 194 -4.25 -4.39 13.30
N GLU A 195 -5.46 -4.27 13.87
CA GLU A 195 -6.65 -4.95 13.37
C GLU A 195 -6.98 -4.56 11.92
N ASN A 196 -6.93 -3.27 11.60
CA ASN A 196 -7.23 -2.78 10.25
C ASN A 196 -6.22 -3.33 9.23
N LEU A 197 -4.92 -3.27 9.53
CA LEU A 197 -3.88 -3.78 8.64
C LEU A 197 -3.97 -5.30 8.44
N ALA A 198 -4.20 -6.05 9.52
CA ALA A 198 -4.39 -7.50 9.46
C ALA A 198 -5.62 -7.88 8.63
N ASN A 199 -6.73 -7.14 8.79
CA ASN A 199 -7.94 -7.35 8.00
C ASN A 199 -7.73 -7.04 6.53
N ASP A 200 -7.05 -5.94 6.18
CA ASP A 200 -6.79 -5.58 4.79
C ASP A 200 -5.87 -6.60 4.10
N ASP A 201 -4.83 -7.09 4.79
CA ASP A 201 -3.96 -8.16 4.28
C ASP A 201 -4.76 -9.45 4.05
N ARG A 202 -5.59 -9.85 5.02
CA ARG A 202 -6.48 -11.01 4.89
C ARG A 202 -7.42 -10.88 3.69
N GLU A 203 -8.01 -9.72 3.50
CA GLU A 203 -8.93 -9.49 2.38
C GLU A 203 -8.23 -9.54 1.03
N TRP A 204 -6.98 -9.04 0.92
CA TRP A 204 -6.17 -9.23 -0.29
C TRP A 204 -5.94 -10.72 -0.59
N ARG A 205 -5.57 -11.52 0.41
CA ARG A 205 -5.39 -12.98 0.24
C ARG A 205 -6.69 -13.66 -0.19
N LEU A 206 -7.83 -13.28 0.40
CA LEU A 206 -9.14 -13.78 0.02
C LEU A 206 -9.55 -13.36 -1.39
N PHE A 207 -9.25 -12.11 -1.78
CA PHE A 207 -9.47 -11.62 -3.14
C PHE A 207 -8.71 -12.46 -4.17
N MET A 208 -7.43 -12.70 -3.93
CA MET A 208 -6.60 -13.51 -4.80
C MET A 208 -7.11 -14.95 -4.89
N ALA A 209 -7.42 -15.57 -3.77
CA ALA A 209 -7.92 -16.95 -3.73
C ALA A 209 -9.27 -17.09 -4.44
N ARG A 210 -10.22 -16.18 -4.19
CA ARG A 210 -11.56 -16.22 -4.81
C ARG A 210 -11.54 -15.99 -6.32
N ASN A 211 -10.55 -15.29 -6.83
CA ASN A 211 -10.40 -15.02 -8.26
C ASN A 211 -9.37 -15.93 -8.94
N GLY A 212 -8.82 -16.93 -8.26
CA GLY A 212 -7.82 -17.85 -8.81
C GLY A 212 -6.53 -17.15 -9.26
N LEU A 213 -6.16 -16.02 -8.62
CA LEU A 213 -5.02 -15.21 -9.03
C LEU A 213 -3.72 -15.75 -8.42
N SER A 214 -2.73 -15.99 -9.26
CA SER A 214 -1.37 -16.35 -8.84
C SER A 214 -0.55 -15.07 -8.66
N ALA A 215 -0.48 -14.57 -7.44
CA ALA A 215 0.33 -13.40 -7.09
C ALA A 215 1.76 -13.77 -6.68
N ILE A 216 2.72 -12.89 -6.97
CA ILE A 216 4.04 -12.93 -6.33
C ILE A 216 3.88 -12.36 -4.93
N SER A 217 4.14 -13.16 -3.90
CA SER A 217 4.15 -12.69 -2.52
C SER A 217 5.56 -12.22 -2.14
N ILE A 218 5.66 -10.97 -1.67
CA ILE A 218 6.92 -10.31 -1.31
C ILE A 218 6.74 -9.71 0.07
N SER A 219 7.64 -10.00 1.02
CA SER A 219 7.64 -9.29 2.29
C SER A 219 8.47 -7.99 2.18
N TYR A 220 8.13 -7.02 3.04
CA TYR A 220 8.93 -5.80 3.20
C TYR A 220 10.38 -6.14 3.55
N GLU A 221 10.58 -7.14 4.38
CA GLU A 221 11.87 -7.61 4.85
C GLU A 221 12.70 -8.18 3.69
N GLN A 222 12.09 -8.97 2.80
CA GLN A 222 12.73 -9.43 1.56
C GLN A 222 13.12 -8.26 0.65
N LEU A 223 12.20 -7.29 0.48
CA LEU A 223 12.45 -6.11 -0.33
C LEU A 223 13.61 -5.27 0.23
N CYS A 224 13.73 -5.14 1.55
CA CYS A 224 14.85 -4.44 2.19
C CYS A 224 16.18 -5.17 2.01
N ASN A 225 16.15 -6.51 2.08
CA ASN A 225 17.35 -7.33 2.00
C ASN A 225 17.90 -7.44 0.57
N ASP A 226 17.02 -7.65 -0.42
CA ASP A 226 17.41 -7.80 -1.82
C ASP A 226 16.41 -7.12 -2.78
N PRO A 227 16.40 -5.80 -2.86
CA PRO A 227 15.47 -5.07 -3.74
C PRO A 227 15.73 -5.35 -5.23
N VAL A 228 16.98 -5.61 -5.62
CA VAL A 228 17.34 -5.90 -7.01
C VAL A 228 16.82 -7.27 -7.42
N GLY A 229 17.02 -8.29 -6.60
CA GLY A 229 16.48 -9.64 -6.84
C GLY A 229 14.95 -9.66 -6.85
N VAL A 230 14.30 -8.89 -5.98
CA VAL A 230 12.83 -8.74 -5.99
C VAL A 230 12.33 -8.17 -7.31
N VAL A 231 12.96 -7.09 -7.81
CA VAL A 231 12.57 -6.48 -9.09
C VAL A 231 12.88 -7.41 -10.26
N ALA A 232 13.99 -8.14 -10.22
CA ALA A 232 14.34 -9.15 -11.22
C ALA A 232 13.29 -10.29 -11.26
N ALA A 233 12.83 -10.78 -10.12
CA ALA A 233 11.78 -11.80 -10.04
C ALA A 233 10.44 -11.29 -10.61
N ILE A 234 10.09 -10.03 -10.37
CA ILE A 234 8.90 -9.41 -10.98
C ILE A 234 9.05 -9.36 -12.51
N ALA A 235 10.20 -8.91 -13.02
CA ALA A 235 10.46 -8.85 -14.46
C ALA A 235 10.34 -10.22 -15.11
N GLN A 236 10.97 -11.24 -14.53
CA GLN A 236 10.92 -12.61 -15.01
C GLN A 236 9.47 -13.14 -15.03
N ARG A 237 8.66 -12.82 -14.03
CA ARG A 237 7.27 -13.26 -13.95
C ARG A 237 6.39 -12.71 -15.07
N ILE A 238 6.70 -11.52 -15.58
CA ILE A 238 6.00 -10.88 -16.71
C ILE A 238 6.68 -11.12 -18.06
N GLY A 239 7.67 -12.02 -18.11
CA GLY A 239 8.37 -12.39 -19.35
C GLY A 239 9.43 -11.39 -19.82
N ILE A 240 9.94 -10.52 -18.94
CA ILE A 240 11.02 -9.57 -19.24
C ILE A 240 12.35 -10.14 -18.74
N ASP A 241 13.37 -10.11 -19.58
CA ASP A 241 14.72 -10.50 -19.20
C ASP A 241 15.29 -9.54 -18.13
N PRO A 242 15.61 -10.04 -16.93
CA PRO A 242 16.20 -9.23 -15.87
C PRO A 242 17.54 -8.57 -16.24
N GLY A 243 18.30 -9.18 -17.14
CA GLY A 243 19.60 -8.63 -17.61
C GLY A 243 19.46 -7.30 -18.36
N GLY A 244 18.28 -7.00 -18.89
CA GLY A 244 17.97 -5.72 -19.55
C GLY A 244 17.43 -4.63 -18.64
N LEU A 245 17.31 -4.87 -17.33
CA LEU A 245 16.83 -3.89 -16.37
C LEU A 245 17.88 -2.81 -16.11
N ARG A 246 17.39 -1.59 -15.86
CA ARG A 246 18.26 -0.51 -15.40
C ARG A 246 18.50 -0.64 -13.90
N HIS A 247 19.74 -0.83 -13.50
CA HIS A 247 20.15 -0.86 -12.09
C HIS A 247 20.74 0.51 -11.74
N GLY A 248 20.03 1.35 -11.03
CA GLY A 248 20.52 2.70 -10.76
C GLY A 248 19.93 3.36 -9.52
N TYR A 249 19.15 2.63 -8.74
CA TYR A 249 18.59 3.16 -7.51
C TYR A 249 19.39 2.65 -6.30
N SER A 250 19.89 3.61 -5.51
CA SER A 250 20.46 3.35 -4.19
C SER A 250 19.59 4.06 -3.16
N GLU A 251 19.23 3.37 -2.11
CA GLU A 251 18.55 3.96 -0.94
C GLU A 251 19.54 4.70 0.00
N ALA A 252 20.80 4.81 -0.42
CA ALA A 252 21.79 5.61 0.31
C ALA A 252 21.24 7.03 0.54
N GLY A 253 21.01 7.37 1.80
CA GLY A 253 20.45 8.66 2.19
C GLY A 253 18.99 8.63 2.63
N MET A 254 18.39 7.45 2.92
CA MET A 254 17.15 7.43 3.71
C MET A 254 17.45 8.05 5.09
N PRO A 255 16.65 9.07 5.53
CA PRO A 255 16.81 9.62 6.88
C PRO A 255 16.69 8.52 7.92
N SER A 256 17.59 8.48 8.89
CA SER A 256 17.47 7.54 10.00
C SER A 256 16.31 7.94 10.93
N GLU A 257 15.81 7.01 11.71
CA GLU A 257 14.79 7.33 12.75
C GLU A 257 15.31 8.37 13.77
N SER A 258 16.64 8.46 13.95
CA SER A 258 17.29 9.41 14.86
C SER A 258 17.11 10.87 14.44
N ASP A 259 16.83 11.13 13.16
CA ASP A 259 16.69 12.50 12.63
C ASP A 259 15.25 13.04 12.76
N SER A 260 14.34 12.24 13.33
CA SER A 260 12.94 12.62 13.52
C SER A 260 12.73 13.29 14.88
N PRO A 261 12.02 14.44 14.96
CA PRO A 261 11.60 15.03 16.22
C PRO A 261 10.52 14.21 16.95
N LEU A 262 9.98 13.17 16.31
CA LEU A 262 8.97 12.28 16.88
C LEU A 262 9.62 11.18 17.73
N PRO A 263 8.90 10.61 18.72
CA PRO A 263 9.37 9.45 19.45
C PRO A 263 9.78 8.33 18.50
N SER A 264 10.83 7.57 18.84
CA SER A 264 11.22 6.46 17.98
C SER A 264 10.10 5.41 17.94
N LYS A 265 9.84 4.85 16.76
CA LYS A 265 8.82 3.81 16.58
C LYS A 265 9.12 2.58 17.43
N SER A 266 10.39 2.29 17.64
CA SER A 266 10.85 1.20 18.49
C SER A 266 10.48 1.45 19.97
N GLU A 267 10.61 2.68 20.46
CA GLU A 267 10.18 3.05 21.83
C GLU A 267 8.67 2.93 21.99
N VAL A 268 7.89 3.40 21.01
CA VAL A 268 6.42 3.29 21.03
C VAL A 268 5.97 1.84 20.98
N ALA A 269 6.58 1.00 20.15
CA ALA A 269 6.31 -0.43 20.12
C ALA A 269 6.62 -1.10 21.47
N ARG A 270 7.72 -0.73 22.12
CA ARG A 270 8.09 -1.21 23.45
C ARG A 270 7.07 -0.80 24.53
N ARG A 271 6.62 0.46 24.52
CA ARG A 271 5.57 0.97 25.42
C ARG A 271 4.25 0.22 25.20
N TYR A 272 3.88 -0.01 23.94
CA TYR A 272 2.70 -0.78 23.58
C TYR A 272 2.77 -2.20 24.16
N LEU A 273 3.84 -2.93 23.91
CA LEU A 273 4.04 -4.27 24.46
C LEU A 273 4.04 -4.29 25.99
N ALA A 274 4.53 -3.23 26.64
CA ALA A 274 4.49 -3.11 28.09
C ALA A 274 3.07 -2.86 28.62
N SER A 275 2.23 -2.12 27.88
CA SER A 275 0.82 -1.89 28.24
C SER A 275 -0.07 -3.12 27.99
N ALA A 276 0.27 -3.92 26.98
CA ALA A 276 -0.42 -5.16 26.61
C ALA A 276 -0.11 -6.35 27.53
N ARG A 277 0.67 -6.16 28.60
CA ARG A 277 1.15 -7.22 29.52
C ARG A 277 0.08 -8.01 30.25
N ILE A 278 -1.19 -7.72 30.08
CA ILE A 278 -2.29 -8.55 30.60
C ILE A 278 -2.20 -10.01 30.11
N LEU A 279 -1.64 -10.23 28.91
CA LEU A 279 -1.49 -11.59 28.35
C LEU A 279 -0.21 -12.31 28.83
N GLN A 280 0.82 -11.60 29.29
CA GLN A 280 2.08 -12.24 29.74
C GLN A 280 1.94 -12.93 31.10
N GLY A 281 1.04 -12.49 31.96
CA GLY A 281 0.73 -13.15 33.24
C GLY A 281 -0.10 -14.42 33.04
N ALA A 282 -1.08 -14.41 32.15
CA ALA A 282 -1.91 -15.57 31.85
C ALA A 282 -1.16 -16.63 31.02
N GLY A 283 -0.43 -16.22 29.96
CA GLY A 283 0.29 -17.13 29.07
C GLY A 283 1.43 -17.90 29.74
N ALA A 284 2.08 -17.35 30.76
CA ALA A 284 3.11 -18.06 31.50
C ALA A 284 2.54 -19.14 32.46
N ALA A 285 1.33 -18.93 32.96
CA ALA A 285 0.62 -19.93 33.78
C ALA A 285 0.00 -21.02 32.88
N GLU A 286 -0.60 -20.66 31.75
CA GLU A 286 -1.17 -21.60 30.77
C GLU A 286 -0.09 -22.41 30.03
N ALA A 287 1.05 -21.81 29.67
CA ALA A 287 2.17 -22.53 29.07
C ALA A 287 2.78 -23.55 30.04
N ARG A 288 2.81 -23.27 31.36
CA ARG A 288 3.21 -24.26 32.39
C ARG A 288 2.16 -25.35 32.55
N ALA A 289 0.85 -25.03 32.47
CA ALA A 289 -0.23 -26.01 32.53
C ALA A 289 -0.22 -26.93 31.32
N LEU A 290 -0.04 -26.40 30.11
CA LEU A 290 0.11 -27.15 28.85
C LEU A 290 1.39 -27.99 28.83
N GLY A 291 2.50 -27.47 29.32
CA GLY A 291 3.77 -28.20 29.47
C GLY A 291 3.63 -29.38 30.42
N SER A 292 2.88 -29.25 31.51
CA SER A 292 2.61 -30.35 32.46
C SER A 292 1.65 -31.41 31.88
N LEU A 293 0.70 -31.02 31.04
CA LEU A 293 -0.22 -31.95 30.35
C LEU A 293 0.49 -32.74 29.24
N LEU A 294 1.42 -32.12 28.52
CA LEU A 294 2.21 -32.78 27.46
C LEU A 294 3.30 -33.70 28.01
N SER A 295 3.79 -33.45 29.25
CA SER A 295 4.76 -34.32 29.93
C SER A 295 4.11 -35.48 30.68
N ALA A 296 2.78 -35.51 30.80
CA ALA A 296 2.02 -36.56 31.50
C ALA A 296 1.33 -37.54 30.56
N ALA A 297 1.59 -37.48 29.24
CA ALA A 297 1.14 -38.50 28.27
C ALA A 297 2.10 -39.70 28.33
N PRO A 298 1.59 -40.95 28.48
CA PRO A 298 2.38 -42.15 28.61
C PRO A 298 3.15 -42.54 27.32
#